data_3e6b87ae10ba07b36b3528357fbb0dcb
#
_entry.id   3e6b87ae10ba07b36b3528357fbb0dcb
#
_cell.length_a   1.000
_cell.length_b   1.000
_cell.length_c   1.000
_cell.angle_alpha   90.00
_cell.angle_beta   90.00
_cell.angle_gamma   90.00
#
_symmetry.space_group_name_H-M   'P 1'
#
loop_
_entity.id
_entity.type
_entity.pdbx_description
1 polymer ?
#
loop_
_entity_poly.entity_id
_entity_poly.type
_entity_poly.pdbx_seq_one_letter_code
_entity_poly.pdbx_strand_id
1 'polypeptide(L)'
;PKTSSAASDVYKRQGHGNAMGGIVVDSGKFDWGQNDKFPSMTQPEPAYHGLTFYETFGDLALTVHGHAIGLRDLGATMAPMNAYLTITGIETLSLRVSRHCDNALKVAEYLAAHPKVDWVSYPGLKGAKYYDLQQKYMPRGAGSVFAFGVKGGYEAGTKVVDAVELFSHVANIGDTRSLIIHPASTTHRQLDEAAGIAAGAGPDVVRLSIGIEDVADIIADLDQALASV
;
A
#
# COMPACT_ATOMS: atom_id res chain seq x y z
N PRO A 1 -0.48 20.54 -6.95
CA PRO A 1 0.78 20.00 -6.44
C PRO A 1 0.46 18.85 -5.51
N LYS A 2 1.06 17.71 -5.82
CA LYS A 2 0.83 16.51 -5.04
C LYS A 2 1.97 16.38 -4.04
N THR A 3 1.79 16.91 -2.86
CA THR A 3 2.55 16.43 -1.71
C THR A 3 2.12 14.99 -1.49
N SER A 4 2.99 14.06 -1.78
CA SER A 4 2.75 12.65 -1.52
C SER A 4 3.32 12.31 -0.15
N SER A 5 2.48 12.23 0.86
CA SER A 5 2.86 11.59 2.12
C SER A 5 2.60 10.09 2.01
N ALA A 6 3.60 9.27 2.11
CA ALA A 6 3.45 7.83 2.09
C ALA A 6 3.94 7.22 3.40
N ALA A 7 3.04 7.10 4.37
CA ALA A 7 3.31 6.38 5.61
C ALA A 7 3.41 4.85 5.41
N SER A 8 2.94 4.32 4.28
CA SER A 8 2.92 2.88 3.99
C SER A 8 4.20 2.33 3.35
N ASP A 9 5.22 3.15 3.14
CA ASP A 9 6.46 2.74 2.46
C ASP A 9 7.36 1.81 3.27
N VAL A 10 7.09 1.68 4.55
CA VAL A 10 7.90 0.92 5.49
C VAL A 10 7.94 -0.56 5.14
N TYR A 11 6.80 -1.15 4.81
CA TYR A 11 6.72 -2.57 4.47
C TYR A 11 7.31 -2.87 3.11
N LYS A 12 7.04 -2.05 2.10
CA LYS A 12 7.57 -2.24 0.74
C LYS A 12 9.09 -2.07 0.69
N ARG A 13 9.62 -0.99 1.27
CA ARG A 13 11.05 -0.69 1.20
C ARG A 13 11.85 -1.54 2.15
N GLN A 14 11.43 -1.65 3.40
CA GLN A 14 12.06 -2.48 4.41
C GLN A 14 11.79 -3.98 4.16
N GLY A 15 10.56 -4.35 3.83
CA GLY A 15 10.16 -5.68 3.37
C GLY A 15 9.83 -6.70 4.47
N HIS A 16 10.05 -6.40 5.73
CA HIS A 16 9.90 -7.36 6.85
C HIS A 16 8.90 -6.90 7.92
N GLY A 17 8.33 -5.71 7.77
CA GLY A 17 7.33 -5.20 8.70
C GLY A 17 7.82 -4.90 10.13
N ASN A 18 9.13 -4.79 10.35
CA ASN A 18 9.72 -4.63 11.67
C ASN A 18 10.31 -3.24 11.94
N ALA A 19 10.13 -2.30 11.04
CA ALA A 19 10.51 -0.90 11.19
C ALA A 19 9.43 0.02 10.61
N MET A 20 9.25 1.19 11.18
CA MET A 20 8.35 2.23 10.68
C MET A 20 9.14 3.48 10.29
N GLY A 21 8.74 4.08 9.19
CA GLY A 21 9.29 5.33 8.70
C GLY A 21 8.35 5.96 7.69
N GLY A 22 8.69 7.14 7.21
CA GLY A 22 7.93 7.83 6.19
C GLY A 22 8.82 8.81 5.44
N ILE A 23 8.32 9.29 4.31
CA ILE A 23 8.98 10.32 3.52
C ILE A 23 7.95 11.32 3.02
N VAL A 24 8.28 12.59 3.12
CA VAL A 24 7.55 13.68 2.50
C VAL A 24 8.40 14.23 1.36
N VAL A 25 7.83 14.31 0.17
CA VAL A 25 8.49 14.89 -1.00
C VAL A 25 7.72 16.15 -1.40
N ASP A 26 8.41 17.28 -1.40
CA ASP A 26 7.86 18.55 -1.85
C ASP A 26 8.46 18.99 -3.18
N SER A 27 7.61 19.49 -4.08
CA SER A 27 8.05 20.04 -5.36
C SER A 27 8.56 21.48 -5.25
N GLY A 28 8.31 22.15 -4.14
CA GLY A 28 8.56 23.57 -3.94
C GLY A 28 7.65 24.52 -4.76
N LYS A 29 6.68 23.98 -5.51
CA LYS A 29 5.89 24.75 -6.48
C LYS A 29 4.49 25.09 -6.00
N PHE A 30 4.17 24.78 -4.76
CA PHE A 30 2.83 25.06 -4.24
C PHE A 30 2.75 26.48 -3.71
N ASP A 31 1.80 27.26 -4.21
CA ASP A 31 1.52 28.60 -3.71
C ASP A 31 0.69 28.49 -2.39
N TRP A 32 1.39 28.59 -1.28
CA TRP A 32 0.78 28.54 0.05
C TRP A 32 -0.05 29.79 0.34
N GLY A 33 0.17 30.88 -0.40
CA GLY A 33 -0.58 32.15 -0.25
C GLY A 33 -1.86 32.23 -1.07
N GLN A 34 -2.23 31.20 -1.86
CA GLN A 34 -3.37 31.25 -2.76
C GLN A 34 -4.73 31.41 -2.06
N ASN A 35 -4.81 31.10 -0.76
CA ASN A 35 -6.02 31.25 0.08
C ASN A 35 -5.67 31.12 1.57
N ASP A 36 -6.66 31.32 2.44
CA ASP A 36 -6.51 31.36 3.91
C ASP A 36 -6.42 29.96 4.59
N LYS A 37 -6.30 28.89 3.83
CA LYS A 37 -6.31 27.51 4.40
C LYS A 37 -4.98 27.10 5.04
N PHE A 38 -3.93 27.89 4.86
CA PHE A 38 -2.57 27.53 5.27
C PHE A 38 -1.97 28.57 6.24
N PRO A 39 -2.63 28.91 7.36
CA PRO A 39 -2.15 29.96 8.27
C PRO A 39 -0.78 29.64 8.86
N SER A 40 -0.45 28.39 9.11
CA SER A 40 0.88 27.98 9.61
C SER A 40 2.03 28.29 8.64
N MET A 41 1.73 28.52 7.36
CA MET A 41 2.70 28.88 6.35
C MET A 41 2.74 30.37 6.04
N THR A 42 1.59 31.06 6.17
CA THR A 42 1.34 32.41 5.66
C THR A 42 1.16 33.47 6.75
N GLN A 43 1.03 33.06 8.01
CA GLN A 43 0.93 33.99 9.14
C GLN A 43 2.24 34.01 9.93
N PRO A 44 2.54 35.12 10.65
CA PRO A 44 3.68 35.21 11.53
C PRO A 44 3.64 34.15 12.62
N GLU A 45 4.72 33.38 12.77
CA GLU A 45 4.87 32.35 13.81
C GLU A 45 5.50 32.96 15.07
N PRO A 46 4.76 33.10 16.18
CA PRO A 46 5.26 33.76 17.39
C PRO A 46 6.48 33.05 18.01
N ALA A 47 6.51 31.70 17.95
CA ALA A 47 7.64 30.91 18.47
C ALA A 47 8.96 31.14 17.71
N TYR A 48 8.86 31.68 16.50
CA TYR A 48 10.00 32.01 15.62
C TYR A 48 10.10 33.53 15.40
N HIS A 49 9.83 34.31 16.44
CA HIS A 49 9.96 35.78 16.45
C HIS A 49 9.15 36.52 15.37
N GLY A 50 8.00 35.95 15.01
CA GLY A 50 7.11 36.52 14.00
C GLY A 50 7.51 36.22 12.55
N LEU A 51 8.39 35.23 12.32
CA LEU A 51 8.77 34.78 11.00
C LEU A 51 7.55 34.17 10.27
N THR A 52 7.37 34.52 9.01
CA THR A 52 6.38 33.89 8.09
C THR A 52 7.12 32.91 7.19
N PHE A 53 6.83 31.60 7.31
CA PHE A 53 7.59 30.56 6.62
C PHE A 53 7.57 30.71 5.10
N TYR A 54 6.38 30.95 4.52
CA TYR A 54 6.27 31.07 3.07
C TYR A 54 6.95 32.30 2.50
N GLU A 55 6.78 33.44 3.14
CA GLU A 55 7.43 34.69 2.73
C GLU A 55 8.96 34.62 2.84
N THR A 56 9.45 33.96 3.89
CA THR A 56 10.90 33.88 4.16
C THR A 56 11.60 32.85 3.31
N PHE A 57 10.99 31.67 3.10
CA PHE A 57 11.67 30.51 2.50
C PHE A 57 11.13 30.10 1.13
N GLY A 58 10.04 30.70 0.64
CA GLY A 58 9.51 30.44 -0.70
C GLY A 58 9.32 28.95 -1.00
N ASP A 59 10.03 28.47 -2.00
CA ASP A 59 9.97 27.07 -2.46
C ASP A 59 10.40 26.04 -1.40
N LEU A 60 11.13 26.44 -0.38
CA LEU A 60 11.57 25.57 0.73
C LEU A 60 10.67 25.68 1.96
N ALA A 61 9.60 26.47 1.92
CA ALA A 61 8.78 26.77 3.08
C ALA A 61 8.25 25.50 3.80
N LEU A 62 7.70 24.52 3.06
CA LEU A 62 7.23 23.28 3.67
C LEU A 62 8.36 22.46 4.30
N THR A 63 9.50 22.36 3.63
CA THR A 63 10.66 21.62 4.14
C THR A 63 11.20 22.26 5.42
N VAL A 64 11.36 23.60 5.44
CA VAL A 64 11.85 24.32 6.62
C VAL A 64 10.84 24.27 7.76
N HIS A 65 9.54 24.47 7.49
CA HIS A 65 8.48 24.32 8.47
C HIS A 65 8.46 22.90 9.08
N GLY A 66 8.59 21.87 8.23
CA GLY A 66 8.67 20.49 8.65
C GLY A 66 9.85 20.21 9.59
N HIS A 67 11.02 20.82 9.32
CA HIS A 67 12.18 20.73 10.20
C HIS A 67 12.01 21.50 11.51
N ALA A 68 11.51 22.73 11.42
CA ALA A 68 11.35 23.60 12.58
C ALA A 68 10.27 23.09 13.53
N ILE A 69 9.04 22.95 13.04
CA ILE A 69 7.89 22.60 13.86
C ILE A 69 7.77 21.07 14.02
N GLY A 70 7.83 20.33 12.90
CA GLY A 70 7.61 18.88 12.93
C GLY A 70 8.73 18.12 13.61
N LEU A 71 9.96 18.35 13.20
CA LEU A 71 11.12 17.61 13.71
C LEU A 71 11.65 18.20 15.01
N ARG A 72 11.97 19.48 15.04
CA ARG A 72 12.62 20.14 16.18
C ARG A 72 11.67 20.30 17.37
N ASP A 73 10.51 20.93 17.16
CA ASP A 73 9.63 21.32 18.27
C ASP A 73 8.75 20.16 18.74
N LEU A 74 8.16 19.40 17.81
CA LEU A 74 7.33 18.22 18.13
C LEU A 74 8.15 16.94 18.32
N GLY A 75 9.41 16.89 17.87
CA GLY A 75 10.28 15.74 18.00
C GLY A 75 9.92 14.56 17.08
N ALA A 76 9.10 14.77 16.05
CA ALA A 76 8.68 13.74 15.10
C ALA A 76 9.80 13.38 14.13
N THR A 77 10.76 12.58 14.59
CA THR A 77 11.90 12.13 13.79
C THR A 77 12.01 10.61 13.78
N MET A 78 12.57 10.07 12.69
CA MET A 78 12.81 8.63 12.56
C MET A 78 13.90 8.18 13.53
N ALA A 79 13.63 7.12 14.31
CA ALA A 79 14.66 6.51 15.16
C ALA A 79 15.81 5.97 14.30
N PRO A 80 17.10 6.12 14.73
CA PRO A 80 18.25 5.61 13.98
C PRO A 80 18.17 4.12 13.63
N MET A 81 17.64 3.28 14.52
CA MET A 81 17.45 1.86 14.28
C MET A 81 16.45 1.62 13.13
N ASN A 82 15.34 2.40 13.07
CA ASN A 82 14.38 2.29 11.99
C ASN A 82 15.00 2.72 10.65
N ALA A 83 15.83 3.75 10.66
CA ALA A 83 16.58 4.18 9.47
C ALA A 83 17.54 3.09 8.98
N TYR A 84 18.30 2.50 9.89
CA TYR A 84 19.22 1.40 9.59
C TYR A 84 18.49 0.19 8.98
N LEU A 85 17.41 -0.28 9.61
CA LEU A 85 16.62 -1.39 9.10
C LEU A 85 15.98 -1.08 7.73
N THR A 86 15.55 0.16 7.52
CA THR A 86 14.97 0.58 6.24
C THR A 86 16.04 0.60 5.14
N ILE A 87 17.23 1.13 5.41
CA ILE A 87 18.36 1.15 4.45
C ILE A 87 18.75 -0.28 4.09
N THR A 88 18.93 -1.16 5.08
CA THR A 88 19.23 -2.58 4.84
C THR A 88 18.18 -3.25 3.97
N GLY A 89 16.89 -2.97 4.21
CA GLY A 89 15.80 -3.50 3.38
C GLY A 89 15.81 -2.96 1.94
N ILE A 90 16.24 -1.72 1.73
CA ILE A 90 16.34 -1.09 0.40
C ILE A 90 17.40 -1.78 -0.46
N GLU A 91 18.48 -2.28 0.12
CA GLU A 91 19.56 -2.95 -0.62
C GLU A 91 19.07 -4.14 -1.46
N THR A 92 18.04 -4.85 -1.00
CA THR A 92 17.46 -6.00 -1.70
C THR A 92 16.10 -5.68 -2.38
N LEU A 93 15.68 -4.41 -2.39
CA LEU A 93 14.35 -4.02 -2.84
C LEU A 93 14.07 -4.44 -4.29
N SER A 94 15.03 -4.23 -5.20
CA SER A 94 14.85 -4.55 -6.63
C SER A 94 14.66 -6.05 -6.85
N LEU A 95 15.39 -6.91 -6.13
CA LEU A 95 15.27 -8.35 -6.21
C LEU A 95 13.89 -8.81 -5.69
N ARG A 96 13.49 -8.28 -4.53
CA ARG A 96 12.19 -8.63 -3.93
C ARG A 96 11.02 -8.19 -4.82
N VAL A 97 11.03 -6.96 -5.31
CA VAL A 97 9.93 -6.45 -6.14
C VAL A 97 9.79 -7.24 -7.44
N SER A 98 10.90 -7.63 -8.09
CA SER A 98 10.82 -8.51 -9.25
C SER A 98 10.16 -9.84 -8.90
N ARG A 99 10.61 -10.51 -7.83
CA ARG A 99 10.03 -11.78 -7.37
C ARG A 99 8.56 -11.64 -6.99
N HIS A 100 8.18 -10.56 -6.31
CA HIS A 100 6.79 -10.23 -5.98
C HIS A 100 5.92 -10.14 -7.24
N CYS A 101 6.38 -9.42 -8.28
CA CYS A 101 5.63 -9.25 -9.53
C CYS A 101 5.47 -10.58 -10.27
N ASP A 102 6.54 -11.38 -10.35
CA ASP A 102 6.54 -12.69 -11.01
C ASP A 102 5.57 -13.67 -10.32
N ASN A 103 5.62 -13.73 -9.00
CA ASN A 103 4.70 -14.55 -8.21
C ASN A 103 3.25 -14.07 -8.36
N ALA A 104 3.01 -12.76 -8.25
CA ALA A 104 1.68 -12.19 -8.35
C ALA A 104 1.02 -12.47 -9.70
N LEU A 105 1.77 -12.40 -10.80
CA LEU A 105 1.25 -12.73 -12.12
C LEU A 105 0.81 -14.19 -12.19
N LYS A 106 1.64 -15.13 -11.77
CA LYS A 106 1.32 -16.56 -11.77
C LYS A 106 0.13 -16.91 -10.89
N VAL A 107 0.06 -16.32 -9.70
CA VAL A 107 -1.09 -16.49 -8.79
C VAL A 107 -2.36 -15.90 -9.40
N ALA A 108 -2.29 -14.73 -10.03
CA ALA A 108 -3.44 -14.11 -10.68
C ALA A 108 -3.94 -14.94 -11.89
N GLU A 109 -3.01 -15.51 -12.69
CA GLU A 109 -3.34 -16.43 -13.79
C GLU A 109 -4.02 -17.71 -13.29
N TYR A 110 -3.50 -18.30 -12.21
CA TYR A 110 -4.10 -19.45 -11.55
C TYR A 110 -5.52 -19.15 -11.07
N LEU A 111 -5.69 -18.05 -10.32
CA LEU A 111 -7.01 -17.67 -9.80
C LEU A 111 -8.01 -17.33 -10.91
N ALA A 112 -7.57 -16.71 -11.99
CA ALA A 112 -8.43 -16.40 -13.14
C ALA A 112 -8.97 -17.64 -13.85
N ALA A 113 -8.27 -18.78 -13.76
CA ALA A 113 -8.69 -20.06 -14.31
C ALA A 113 -9.45 -20.94 -13.30
N HIS A 114 -9.51 -20.54 -12.02
CA HIS A 114 -10.04 -21.38 -10.96
C HIS A 114 -11.58 -21.37 -10.94
N PRO A 115 -12.28 -22.55 -10.87
CA PRO A 115 -13.73 -22.64 -11.00
C PRO A 115 -14.53 -21.95 -9.88
N LYS A 116 -13.94 -21.72 -8.71
CA LYS A 116 -14.58 -21.06 -7.55
C LYS A 116 -14.30 -19.55 -7.48
N VAL A 117 -13.58 -19.00 -8.46
CA VAL A 117 -13.31 -17.57 -8.58
C VAL A 117 -14.21 -16.98 -9.66
N ASP A 118 -14.84 -15.85 -9.37
CA ASP A 118 -15.70 -15.13 -10.32
C ASP A 118 -14.91 -14.13 -11.16
N TRP A 119 -13.98 -13.44 -10.55
CA TRP A 119 -13.18 -12.39 -11.18
C TRP A 119 -11.83 -12.18 -10.48
N VAL A 120 -10.86 -11.68 -11.23
CA VAL A 120 -9.55 -11.23 -10.72
C VAL A 120 -9.29 -9.82 -11.20
N SER A 121 -9.00 -8.89 -10.29
CA SER A 121 -8.66 -7.50 -10.59
C SER A 121 -7.16 -7.28 -10.45
N TYR A 122 -6.41 -7.67 -11.48
CA TYR A 122 -4.95 -7.48 -11.55
C TYR A 122 -4.54 -6.91 -12.91
N PRO A 123 -3.91 -5.73 -12.95
CA PRO A 123 -3.60 -5.07 -14.23
C PRO A 123 -2.51 -5.78 -15.04
N GLY A 124 -1.80 -6.77 -14.48
CA GLY A 124 -0.84 -7.60 -15.21
C GLY A 124 -1.45 -8.70 -16.06
N LEU A 125 -2.73 -9.04 -15.89
CA LEU A 125 -3.43 -10.03 -16.71
C LEU A 125 -3.76 -9.46 -18.09
N LYS A 126 -3.47 -10.21 -19.15
CA LYS A 126 -3.88 -9.84 -20.51
C LYS A 126 -5.40 -9.71 -20.59
N GLY A 127 -5.87 -8.60 -21.17
CA GLY A 127 -7.30 -8.30 -21.26
C GLY A 127 -7.90 -7.65 -20.02
N ALA A 128 -7.16 -7.47 -18.93
CA ALA A 128 -7.63 -6.69 -17.79
C ALA A 128 -7.85 -5.22 -18.18
N LYS A 129 -8.85 -4.59 -17.55
CA LYS A 129 -9.27 -3.20 -17.82
C LYS A 129 -8.13 -2.18 -17.91
N TYR A 130 -7.07 -2.36 -17.12
CA TYR A 130 -5.96 -1.42 -17.01
C TYR A 130 -4.63 -2.00 -17.53
N TYR A 131 -4.66 -3.08 -18.31
CA TYR A 131 -3.48 -3.74 -18.84
C TYR A 131 -2.59 -2.79 -19.66
N ASP A 132 -3.16 -2.05 -20.63
CA ASP A 132 -2.40 -1.14 -21.48
C ASP A 132 -1.78 0.03 -20.69
N LEU A 133 -2.50 0.55 -19.69
CA LEU A 133 -1.97 1.57 -18.80
C LEU A 133 -0.83 1.02 -17.92
N GLN A 134 -0.96 -0.21 -17.46
CA GLN A 134 0.10 -0.88 -16.71
C GLN A 134 1.36 -1.06 -17.59
N GLN A 135 1.21 -1.54 -18.83
CA GLN A 135 2.34 -1.66 -19.77
C GLN A 135 3.02 -0.31 -20.01
N LYS A 136 2.25 0.77 -20.12
CA LYS A 136 2.78 2.12 -20.32
C LYS A 136 3.53 2.68 -19.12
N TYR A 137 2.99 2.53 -17.91
CA TYR A 137 3.51 3.20 -16.72
C TYR A 137 4.35 2.31 -15.81
N MET A 138 4.15 0.99 -15.88
CA MET A 138 4.84 0.00 -15.05
C MET A 138 5.33 -1.19 -15.89
N PRO A 139 6.13 -0.96 -16.94
CA PRO A 139 6.49 -2.03 -17.92
C PRO A 139 7.32 -3.17 -17.30
N ARG A 140 7.91 -2.95 -16.12
CA ARG A 140 8.75 -3.96 -15.44
C ARG A 140 7.98 -4.86 -14.48
N GLY A 141 6.65 -4.66 -14.33
CA GLY A 141 5.81 -5.49 -13.46
C GLY A 141 4.60 -4.72 -12.93
N ALA A 142 3.52 -5.43 -12.67
CA ALA A 142 2.23 -4.85 -12.27
C ALA A 142 2.06 -4.72 -10.73
N GLY A 143 3.12 -4.94 -9.96
CA GLY A 143 3.07 -4.99 -8.50
C GLY A 143 2.60 -6.34 -7.96
N SER A 144 2.40 -6.44 -6.65
CA SER A 144 2.07 -7.69 -5.97
C SER A 144 0.73 -7.66 -5.22
N VAL A 145 0.00 -6.57 -5.32
CA VAL A 145 -1.28 -6.40 -4.61
C VAL A 145 -2.41 -6.41 -5.61
N PHE A 146 -3.37 -7.30 -5.37
CA PHE A 146 -4.57 -7.37 -6.18
C PHE A 146 -5.73 -7.98 -5.38
N ALA A 147 -6.92 -8.00 -5.99
CA ALA A 147 -8.11 -8.60 -5.40
C ALA A 147 -8.75 -9.57 -6.36
N PHE A 148 -9.49 -10.53 -5.79
CA PHE A 148 -10.33 -11.45 -6.55
C PHE A 148 -11.65 -11.66 -5.81
N GLY A 149 -12.68 -12.06 -6.55
CA GLY A 149 -14.00 -12.40 -6.03
C GLY A 149 -14.17 -13.89 -5.92
N VAL A 150 -14.63 -14.36 -4.74
CA VAL A 150 -14.94 -15.78 -4.49
C VAL A 150 -16.41 -16.03 -4.72
N LYS A 151 -16.76 -17.11 -5.45
CA LYS A 151 -18.15 -17.56 -5.58
C LYS A 151 -18.71 -17.95 -4.21
N GLY A 152 -19.90 -17.43 -3.88
CA GLY A 152 -20.54 -17.65 -2.59
C GLY A 152 -20.48 -16.46 -1.64
N GLY A 153 -19.92 -15.31 -2.10
CA GLY A 153 -20.00 -14.03 -1.41
C GLY A 153 -19.26 -14.01 -0.06
N TYR A 154 -19.86 -13.33 0.92
CA TYR A 154 -19.24 -13.04 2.21
C TYR A 154 -18.77 -14.28 2.97
N GLU A 155 -19.60 -15.31 3.07
CA GLU A 155 -19.27 -16.53 3.82
C GLU A 155 -18.15 -17.33 3.14
N ALA A 156 -18.13 -17.37 1.82
CA ALA A 156 -17.07 -18.03 1.08
C ALA A 156 -15.75 -17.25 1.22
N GLY A 157 -15.79 -15.93 1.10
CA GLY A 157 -14.62 -15.08 1.27
C GLY A 157 -13.96 -15.21 2.64
N THR A 158 -14.75 -15.21 3.72
CA THR A 158 -14.24 -15.42 5.09
C THR A 158 -13.66 -16.81 5.28
N LYS A 159 -14.34 -17.87 4.80
CA LYS A 159 -13.82 -19.25 4.89
C LYS A 159 -12.48 -19.42 4.19
N VAL A 160 -12.32 -18.88 2.98
CA VAL A 160 -11.04 -18.94 2.26
C VAL A 160 -9.93 -18.27 3.08
N VAL A 161 -10.19 -17.09 3.65
CA VAL A 161 -9.19 -16.38 4.45
C VAL A 161 -8.84 -17.09 5.75
N ASP A 162 -9.80 -17.79 6.35
CA ASP A 162 -9.58 -18.56 7.58
C ASP A 162 -8.90 -19.91 7.31
N ALA A 163 -8.96 -20.43 6.09
CA ALA A 163 -8.44 -21.74 5.71
C ALA A 163 -6.98 -21.73 5.21
N VAL A 164 -6.41 -20.57 4.89
CA VAL A 164 -4.99 -20.49 4.48
C VAL A 164 -4.05 -20.82 5.63
N GLU A 165 -2.94 -21.48 5.31
CA GLU A 165 -1.92 -21.91 6.27
C GLU A 165 -0.59 -21.16 6.07
N LEU A 166 -0.24 -20.81 4.83
CA LEU A 166 0.98 -20.08 4.49
C LEU A 166 0.81 -18.57 4.61
N PHE A 167 -0.34 -18.06 4.15
CA PHE A 167 -0.61 -16.62 4.18
C PHE A 167 -0.79 -16.09 5.60
N SER A 168 -0.26 -14.90 5.86
CA SER A 168 -0.57 -14.18 7.10
C SER A 168 -1.84 -13.35 6.92
N HIS A 169 -2.79 -13.49 7.84
CA HIS A 169 -4.03 -12.69 7.87
C HIS A 169 -3.75 -11.28 8.43
N VAL A 170 -3.19 -10.41 7.60
CA VAL A 170 -2.74 -9.05 7.95
C VAL A 170 -3.02 -8.07 6.83
N ALA A 171 -3.56 -6.90 7.20
CA ALA A 171 -3.80 -5.79 6.29
C ALA A 171 -2.52 -4.99 6.04
N ASN A 172 -1.67 -5.48 5.16
CA ASN A 172 -0.44 -4.79 4.76
C ASN A 172 -0.10 -4.99 3.28
N ILE A 173 1.01 -4.43 2.83
CA ILE A 173 1.42 -4.44 1.42
C ILE A 173 2.94 -4.54 1.31
N GLY A 174 3.44 -5.52 0.53
CA GLY A 174 4.85 -5.61 0.15
C GLY A 174 5.77 -6.18 1.23
N ASP A 175 5.22 -6.93 2.18
CA ASP A 175 5.99 -7.81 3.05
C ASP A 175 6.60 -8.97 2.22
N THR A 176 7.71 -9.52 2.65
CA THR A 176 8.31 -10.72 2.06
C THR A 176 7.39 -11.93 2.16
N ARG A 177 6.50 -11.94 3.14
CA ARG A 177 5.44 -12.95 3.32
C ARG A 177 4.21 -12.60 2.52
N SER A 178 3.53 -13.60 2.00
CA SER A 178 2.21 -13.46 1.41
C SER A 178 1.17 -13.12 2.47
N LEU A 179 0.35 -12.11 2.17
CA LEU A 179 -0.68 -11.60 3.08
C LEU A 179 -2.05 -11.68 2.41
N ILE A 180 -3.07 -11.98 3.20
CA ILE A 180 -4.45 -12.09 2.75
C ILE A 180 -5.39 -11.38 3.72
N ILE A 181 -6.44 -10.74 3.21
CA ILE A 181 -7.55 -10.24 4.02
C ILE A 181 -8.87 -10.37 3.26
N HIS A 182 -9.95 -10.48 4.03
CA HIS A 182 -11.32 -10.23 3.57
C HIS A 182 -11.73 -8.84 4.04
N PRO A 183 -11.71 -7.80 3.18
CA PRO A 183 -11.88 -6.41 3.62
C PRO A 183 -13.23 -6.15 4.31
N ALA A 184 -14.32 -6.74 3.80
CA ALA A 184 -15.66 -6.54 4.33
C ALA A 184 -15.79 -7.01 5.80
N SER A 185 -15.09 -8.07 6.20
CA SER A 185 -15.10 -8.56 7.61
C SER A 185 -14.05 -7.92 8.50
N THR A 186 -13.07 -7.20 7.95
CA THR A 186 -11.91 -6.68 8.68
C THR A 186 -11.79 -5.16 8.58
N THR A 187 -11.04 -4.67 7.61
CA THR A 187 -10.67 -3.24 7.48
C THR A 187 -11.83 -2.31 7.12
N HIS A 188 -12.91 -2.83 6.54
CA HIS A 188 -14.06 -2.06 6.09
C HIS A 188 -15.38 -2.49 6.78
N ARG A 189 -15.32 -3.29 7.85
CA ARG A 189 -16.49 -3.85 8.54
C ARG A 189 -17.48 -2.82 9.10
N GLN A 190 -17.04 -1.56 9.27
CA GLN A 190 -17.90 -0.47 9.74
C GLN A 190 -18.72 0.18 8.62
N LEU A 191 -18.45 -0.15 7.36
CA LEU A 191 -19.22 0.35 6.22
C LEU A 191 -20.48 -0.51 6.02
N ASP A 192 -21.56 0.11 5.57
CA ASP A 192 -22.68 -0.61 5.00
C ASP A 192 -22.28 -1.26 3.65
N GLU A 193 -23.10 -2.18 3.18
CA GLU A 193 -22.79 -2.94 1.97
C GLU A 193 -22.59 -2.06 0.73
N ALA A 194 -23.41 -1.03 0.56
CA ALA A 194 -23.31 -0.11 -0.58
C ALA A 194 -22.02 0.71 -0.54
N ALA A 195 -21.66 1.23 0.63
CA ALA A 195 -20.41 1.96 0.83
C ALA A 195 -19.19 1.01 0.70
N GLY A 196 -19.30 -0.23 1.18
CA GLY A 196 -18.28 -1.26 1.01
C GLY A 196 -18.01 -1.57 -0.47
N ILE A 197 -19.05 -1.81 -1.25
CA ILE A 197 -18.94 -2.04 -2.70
C ILE A 197 -18.31 -0.83 -3.41
N ALA A 198 -18.75 0.39 -3.07
CA ALA A 198 -18.20 1.62 -3.64
C ALA A 198 -16.72 1.81 -3.29
N ALA A 199 -16.28 1.33 -2.12
CA ALA A 199 -14.88 1.34 -1.68
C ALA A 199 -14.05 0.17 -2.27
N GLY A 200 -14.64 -0.74 -3.05
CA GLY A 200 -13.96 -1.94 -3.57
C GLY A 200 -13.75 -3.04 -2.53
N ALA A 201 -14.56 -3.02 -1.47
CA ALA A 201 -14.55 -3.98 -0.36
C ALA A 201 -15.90 -4.73 -0.28
N GLY A 202 -16.40 -5.18 -1.44
CA GLY A 202 -17.63 -5.96 -1.53
C GLY A 202 -17.55 -7.28 -0.75
N PRO A 203 -18.70 -7.95 -0.52
CA PRO A 203 -18.77 -9.14 0.32
C PRO A 203 -18.02 -10.35 -0.23
N ASP A 204 -17.75 -10.41 -1.52
CA ASP A 204 -17.01 -11.47 -2.21
C ASP A 204 -15.50 -11.20 -2.32
N VAL A 205 -15.05 -10.00 -1.96
CA VAL A 205 -13.69 -9.53 -2.21
C VAL A 205 -12.69 -10.13 -1.25
N VAL A 206 -11.68 -10.80 -1.79
CA VAL A 206 -10.45 -11.18 -1.07
C VAL A 206 -9.29 -10.40 -1.65
N ARG A 207 -8.48 -9.73 -0.79
CA ARG A 207 -7.28 -8.98 -1.21
C ARG A 207 -6.03 -9.74 -0.82
N LEU A 208 -5.12 -9.86 -1.79
CA LEU A 208 -3.81 -10.46 -1.63
C LEU A 208 -2.69 -9.41 -1.70
N SER A 209 -1.64 -9.63 -0.94
CA SER A 209 -0.32 -9.04 -1.14
C SER A 209 0.68 -10.20 -1.25
N ILE A 210 1.06 -10.54 -2.46
CA ILE A 210 1.88 -11.73 -2.74
C ILE A 210 3.32 -11.49 -2.34
N GLY A 211 3.87 -12.43 -1.58
CA GLY A 211 5.24 -12.43 -1.07
C GLY A 211 6.28 -13.01 -2.04
N ILE A 212 7.41 -13.41 -1.49
CA ILE A 212 8.56 -13.93 -2.26
C ILE A 212 8.78 -15.44 -2.06
N GLU A 213 7.87 -16.12 -1.39
CA GLU A 213 7.89 -17.57 -1.18
C GLU A 213 7.93 -18.32 -2.53
N ASP A 214 8.07 -19.62 -2.51
CA ASP A 214 7.91 -20.39 -3.73
C ASP A 214 6.48 -20.26 -4.24
N VAL A 215 6.32 -20.00 -5.52
CA VAL A 215 5.00 -19.75 -6.11
C VAL A 215 4.13 -20.99 -6.10
N ALA A 216 4.71 -22.19 -6.14
CA ALA A 216 3.96 -23.42 -6.04
C ALA A 216 3.33 -23.60 -4.65
N ASP A 217 4.05 -23.21 -3.60
CA ASP A 217 3.53 -23.25 -2.22
C ASP A 217 2.40 -22.22 -2.04
N ILE A 218 2.58 -21.00 -2.58
CA ILE A 218 1.52 -19.96 -2.55
C ILE A 218 0.24 -20.47 -3.24
N ILE A 219 0.37 -21.08 -4.42
CA ILE A 219 -0.75 -21.61 -5.18
C ILE A 219 -1.39 -22.80 -4.46
N ALA A 220 -0.60 -23.71 -3.90
CA ALA A 220 -1.09 -24.88 -3.18
C ALA A 220 -1.92 -24.46 -1.93
N ASP A 221 -1.47 -23.43 -1.22
CA ASP A 221 -2.21 -22.90 -0.06
C ASP A 221 -3.56 -22.27 -0.47
N LEU A 222 -3.57 -21.51 -1.57
CA LEU A 222 -4.82 -20.96 -2.11
C LEU A 222 -5.77 -22.06 -2.63
N ASP A 223 -5.24 -23.10 -3.27
CA ASP A 223 -6.02 -24.21 -3.80
C ASP A 223 -6.74 -24.98 -2.68
N GLN A 224 -6.02 -25.34 -1.62
CA GLN A 224 -6.59 -26.02 -0.46
C GLN A 224 -7.62 -25.13 0.26
N ALA A 225 -7.34 -23.82 0.38
CA ALA A 225 -8.29 -22.88 1.00
C ALA A 225 -9.57 -22.73 0.17
N LEU A 226 -9.44 -22.61 -1.17
CA LEU A 226 -10.58 -22.58 -2.08
C LEU A 226 -11.34 -23.91 -2.10
N ALA A 227 -10.72 -25.04 -1.79
CA ALA A 227 -11.41 -26.33 -1.68
C ALA A 227 -12.41 -26.37 -0.51
N SER A 228 -12.24 -25.49 0.50
CA SER A 228 -13.14 -25.42 1.67
C SER A 228 -14.51 -24.79 1.40
N VAL A 229 -14.73 -24.18 0.22
CA VAL A 229 -15.95 -23.44 -0.14
C VAL A 229 -16.65 -24.03 -1.37
#